data_359b9f562210f85d9a88fddd61900be4
#
_entry.id   359b9f562210f85d9a88fddd61900be4
#
_cell.length_a   1.000
_cell.length_b   1.000
_cell.length_c   1.000
_cell.angle_alpha   90.00
_cell.angle_beta   90.00
_cell.angle_gamma   90.00
#
_symmetry.space_group_name_H-M   'P 1'
#
loop_
_entity.id
_entity.type
_entity.pdbx_description
1 polymer ?
#
loop_
_entity_poly.entity_id
_entity_poly.type
_entity_poly.pdbx_seq_one_letter_code
_entity_poly.pdbx_strand_id
1 'polypeptide(L)'
;MKYSILLIFMMCLLLVTVSCRSDDTGDKQDLSVTGDNDENTNLENTESELDAVESMPDLPEADFDGYEFTFLVREIADAHWLPYNAREIYSEEENGEPINDAVYRRNRFVEDKYNCVIKQVQTPSYASYLENTVKAGDDLYSAYYVAITDLTSSATKGLFYNLHDIPHLDLEAPWWDGNAVKSLSIANRLFFATSDLMIVDKESASTLVFNKKLIKDHGLESPYDLVHNNQWTLDKLIEMSRGVAQDLNGDGVMDYTDKFGFVGYRNAAFSLVHSAGVWIAQKDNDDMPYFTLSTERFFNVFDRACDLMYDSGSYNIHHLEGQFPEIYKISGEMFMEDRSLFYWILMHDIFDFRSMESDFGILPLPKYTADQSEYYHEVNHYHGHALAIPASVQELDRTGIILEALTAKSKSTLRPAYYDISLQRKFSRDDESQEMLDIIFSTLMYDIGAINEWGNIFYNTVMMTMKNDRDIASKFEKYESRALIDMQKTVSQYQNIDN
;
A
#
# COMPACT_ATOMS: atom_id res chain seq x y z
N MET A 1 -44.89 -28.98 -4.76
CA MET A 1 -45.84 -28.40 -5.71
C MET A 1 -45.09 -27.30 -6.41
N LYS A 2 -44.43 -27.60 -7.51
CA LYS A 2 -44.76 -27.38 -8.93
C LYS A 2 -45.39 -26.01 -9.18
N TYR A 3 -44.64 -25.13 -9.83
CA TYR A 3 -44.90 -24.70 -11.21
C TYR A 3 -43.73 -23.91 -11.78
N SER A 4 -43.20 -24.44 -12.89
CA SER A 4 -42.35 -23.81 -13.88
C SER A 4 -43.18 -22.88 -14.76
N ILE A 5 -42.63 -21.73 -15.20
CA ILE A 5 -43.04 -21.10 -16.45
C ILE A 5 -41.79 -20.65 -17.20
N LEU A 6 -41.59 -21.31 -18.31
CA LEU A 6 -40.67 -21.04 -19.42
C LEU A 6 -41.35 -20.04 -20.35
N LEU A 7 -40.62 -18.97 -20.77
CA LEU A 7 -41.05 -18.19 -21.95
C LEU A 7 -39.84 -17.81 -22.80
N ILE A 8 -39.84 -18.38 -23.98
CA ILE A 8 -38.97 -18.13 -25.15
C ILE A 8 -39.54 -16.97 -25.94
N PHE A 9 -38.71 -16.04 -26.39
CA PHE A 9 -38.91 -15.20 -27.58
C PHE A 9 -37.56 -14.75 -28.12
N MET A 10 -37.04 -15.34 -29.12
CA MET A 10 -37.14 -15.21 -30.59
C MET A 10 -36.66 -13.86 -31.16
N MET A 11 -35.51 -13.96 -31.69
CA MET A 11 -34.77 -13.40 -32.84
C MET A 11 -35.50 -12.42 -33.77
N CYS A 12 -34.85 -11.29 -34.05
CA CYS A 12 -34.95 -10.64 -35.36
C CYS A 12 -33.61 -10.00 -35.77
N LEU A 13 -33.02 -10.62 -36.78
CA LEU A 13 -31.90 -10.15 -37.58
C LEU A 13 -32.44 -9.11 -38.59
N LEU A 14 -31.75 -7.97 -38.71
CA LEU A 14 -31.90 -7.12 -39.90
C LEU A 14 -30.53 -6.64 -40.37
N LEU A 15 -30.08 -7.26 -41.46
CA LEU A 15 -28.98 -6.84 -42.32
C LEU A 15 -29.45 -5.70 -43.21
N VAL A 16 -28.71 -4.59 -43.25
CA VAL A 16 -28.79 -3.64 -44.37
C VAL A 16 -27.40 -3.40 -44.90
N THR A 17 -27.17 -3.95 -46.08
CA THR A 17 -26.07 -3.64 -46.98
C THR A 17 -26.47 -2.41 -47.82
N VAL A 18 -25.59 -1.39 -47.93
CA VAL A 18 -25.60 -0.48 -49.05
C VAL A 18 -24.19 -0.24 -49.55
N SER A 19 -24.11 -0.40 -50.86
CA SER A 19 -22.98 -0.47 -51.77
C SER A 19 -22.41 0.92 -52.12
N CYS A 20 -21.17 0.87 -52.59
CA CYS A 20 -20.35 1.90 -53.20
C CYS A 20 -21.01 2.68 -54.33
N ARG A 21 -20.64 3.95 -54.50
CA ARG A 21 -20.31 4.48 -55.86
C ARG A 21 -19.43 5.72 -55.77
N SER A 22 -18.34 5.66 -56.46
CA SER A 22 -17.38 6.68 -56.86
C SER A 22 -18.04 7.67 -57.84
N ASP A 23 -17.68 8.93 -57.82
CA ASP A 23 -17.33 9.67 -59.04
C ASP A 23 -16.46 10.89 -58.74
N ASP A 24 -15.59 11.08 -59.62
CA ASP A 24 -14.40 11.87 -59.88
C ASP A 24 -14.75 13.29 -60.35
N THR A 25 -13.87 14.27 -60.04
CA THR A 25 -13.38 15.39 -60.89
C THR A 25 -12.66 16.41 -60.01
N GLY A 26 -11.47 16.57 -60.07
CA GLY A 26 -10.42 17.27 -60.76
C GLY A 26 -10.42 18.79 -60.57
N ASP A 27 -9.41 19.36 -59.95
CA ASP A 27 -8.60 20.41 -60.58
C ASP A 27 -7.27 20.64 -59.82
N LYS A 28 -6.22 20.80 -60.66
CA LYS A 28 -4.82 21.09 -60.25
C LYS A 28 -4.66 22.60 -60.05
N GLN A 29 -3.88 23.01 -59.09
CA GLN A 29 -2.97 24.14 -59.24
C GLN A 29 -1.68 23.94 -58.44
N ASP A 30 -0.60 23.88 -59.18
CA ASP A 30 0.79 23.99 -58.81
C ASP A 30 1.13 25.37 -58.29
N LEU A 31 1.93 25.43 -57.20
CA LEU A 31 2.88 26.53 -56.99
C LEU A 31 3.99 26.09 -56.07
N SER A 32 5.13 25.91 -56.65
CA SER A 32 6.45 25.78 -56.05
C SER A 32 6.89 27.06 -55.34
N VAL A 33 7.48 26.99 -54.14
CA VAL A 33 8.63 27.80 -53.76
C VAL A 33 9.47 27.08 -52.67
N THR A 34 10.73 27.02 -52.91
CA THR A 34 11.87 26.57 -52.12
C THR A 34 12.11 27.30 -50.81
N GLY A 35 12.70 26.60 -49.87
CA GLY A 35 13.34 27.24 -48.71
C GLY A 35 13.79 26.21 -47.67
N ASP A 36 15.08 25.89 -47.67
CA ASP A 36 15.81 25.17 -46.65
C ASP A 36 15.60 25.78 -45.26
N ASN A 37 15.49 24.93 -44.23
CA ASN A 37 16.41 24.97 -43.09
C ASN A 37 16.18 23.77 -42.15
N ASP A 38 17.30 23.14 -41.86
CA ASP A 38 17.54 22.17 -40.79
C ASP A 38 16.98 22.60 -39.44
N GLU A 39 16.24 21.70 -38.79
CA GLU A 39 16.29 21.52 -37.33
C GLU A 39 16.10 20.03 -37.02
N ASN A 40 17.23 19.38 -36.91
CA ASN A 40 17.40 18.07 -36.35
C ASN A 40 17.41 18.27 -34.81
N THR A 41 16.30 18.03 -34.12
CA THR A 41 16.26 18.03 -32.65
C THR A 41 15.74 16.70 -32.17
N ASN A 42 16.68 15.89 -31.73
CA ASN A 42 16.65 14.93 -30.63
C ASN A 42 15.39 14.07 -30.41
N LEU A 43 15.45 12.90 -31.07
CA LEU A 43 14.72 11.69 -30.70
C LEU A 43 15.61 10.70 -29.89
N GLU A 44 16.68 11.19 -29.26
CA GLU A 44 17.63 10.32 -28.52
C GLU A 44 17.35 10.14 -27.04
N ASN A 45 16.34 10.82 -26.44
CA ASN A 45 16.10 10.73 -25.01
C ASN A 45 14.96 9.76 -24.59
N THR A 46 14.26 9.14 -25.54
CA THR A 46 13.18 8.19 -25.23
C THR A 46 13.63 6.72 -25.20
N GLU A 47 14.79 6.40 -25.79
CA GLU A 47 15.33 5.04 -25.71
C GLU A 47 16.09 4.75 -24.41
N SER A 48 16.65 5.76 -23.74
CA SER A 48 17.45 5.54 -22.52
C SER A 48 16.62 5.26 -21.26
N GLU A 49 15.35 5.66 -21.21
CA GLU A 49 14.46 5.34 -20.08
C GLU A 49 13.79 3.97 -20.24
N LEU A 50 13.58 3.50 -21.46
CA LEU A 50 13.07 2.16 -21.75
C LEU A 50 14.14 1.08 -21.50
N ASP A 51 15.41 1.36 -21.78
CA ASP A 51 16.52 0.42 -21.55
C ASP A 51 16.89 0.26 -20.06
N ALA A 52 16.56 1.23 -19.20
CA ALA A 52 16.76 1.12 -17.75
C ALA A 52 15.75 0.18 -17.06
N VAL A 53 14.67 -0.20 -17.74
CA VAL A 53 13.56 -1.02 -17.20
C VAL A 53 13.82 -2.53 -17.32
N GLU A 54 14.78 -2.97 -18.10
CA GLU A 54 15.01 -4.41 -18.40
C GLU A 54 16.28 -5.04 -17.79
N SER A 55 17.03 -4.38 -16.93
CA SER A 55 18.22 -5.01 -16.35
C SER A 55 17.82 -6.04 -15.29
N MET A 56 17.71 -7.29 -15.71
CA MET A 56 17.69 -8.43 -14.79
C MET A 56 19.02 -8.54 -14.04
N PRO A 57 19.02 -8.97 -12.78
CA PRO A 57 20.25 -9.21 -12.03
C PRO A 57 21.14 -10.24 -12.76
N ASP A 58 22.45 -10.11 -12.57
CA ASP A 58 23.43 -11.09 -13.06
C ASP A 58 23.41 -12.34 -12.16
N LEU A 59 22.41 -13.20 -12.41
CA LEU A 59 22.22 -14.44 -11.67
C LEU A 59 22.84 -15.63 -12.44
N PRO A 60 23.35 -16.63 -11.71
CA PRO A 60 23.88 -17.84 -12.33
C PRO A 60 22.89 -18.51 -13.28
N GLU A 61 23.38 -19.06 -14.38
CA GLU A 61 22.64 -20.01 -15.19
C GLU A 61 22.40 -21.29 -14.38
N ALA A 62 21.13 -21.68 -14.24
CA ALA A 62 20.73 -22.84 -13.45
C ALA A 62 19.52 -23.54 -14.08
N ASP A 63 19.42 -24.85 -13.89
CA ASP A 63 18.27 -25.67 -14.23
C ASP A 63 17.87 -26.45 -12.97
N PHE A 64 16.65 -26.20 -12.48
CA PHE A 64 16.17 -26.80 -11.24
C PHE A 64 15.29 -28.03 -11.45
N ASP A 65 15.32 -28.65 -12.65
CA ASP A 65 14.68 -29.94 -12.95
C ASP A 65 13.20 -30.02 -12.54
N GLY A 66 12.45 -28.94 -12.79
CA GLY A 66 11.02 -28.86 -12.46
C GLY A 66 10.73 -28.65 -10.97
N TYR A 67 11.69 -28.16 -10.18
CA TYR A 67 11.49 -27.89 -8.74
C TYR A 67 10.26 -27.01 -8.49
N GLU A 68 9.43 -27.42 -7.55
CA GLU A 68 8.24 -26.67 -7.14
C GLU A 68 8.62 -25.65 -6.04
N PHE A 69 8.75 -24.37 -6.43
CA PHE A 69 8.96 -23.27 -5.52
C PHE A 69 7.62 -22.84 -4.91
N THR A 70 7.39 -23.21 -3.66
CA THR A 70 6.08 -23.07 -3.01
C THR A 70 6.08 -21.95 -1.97
N PHE A 71 5.22 -20.95 -2.18
CA PHE A 71 4.90 -19.94 -1.17
C PHE A 71 3.83 -20.46 -0.21
N LEU A 72 4.07 -20.35 1.09
CA LEU A 72 3.02 -20.48 2.11
C LEU A 72 2.43 -19.12 2.38
N VAL A 73 1.13 -18.94 2.13
CA VAL A 73 0.43 -17.68 2.24
C VAL A 73 -0.79 -17.77 3.15
N ARG A 74 -1.19 -16.63 3.73
CA ARG A 74 -2.40 -16.55 4.52
C ARG A 74 -3.62 -16.65 3.63
N GLU A 75 -4.59 -17.51 4.00
CA GLU A 75 -5.95 -17.48 3.47
C GLU A 75 -6.75 -16.44 4.27
N ILE A 76 -7.33 -15.50 3.55
CA ILE A 76 -8.21 -14.49 4.11
C ILE A 76 -9.63 -14.96 3.83
N ALA A 77 -10.24 -15.62 4.81
CA ALA A 77 -11.66 -15.99 4.76
C ALA A 77 -12.47 -14.87 5.40
N ASP A 78 -13.43 -14.30 4.67
CA ASP A 78 -14.49 -13.40 5.16
C ASP A 78 -14.06 -12.15 5.95
N ALA A 79 -12.83 -11.69 5.81
CA ALA A 79 -12.38 -10.44 6.44
C ALA A 79 -12.64 -9.27 5.51
N HIS A 80 -13.74 -8.55 5.72
CA HIS A 80 -14.12 -7.35 4.92
C HIS A 80 -13.04 -6.26 4.90
N TRP A 81 -12.16 -6.24 5.90
CA TRP A 81 -11.09 -5.28 6.09
C TRP A 81 -9.76 -5.71 5.48
N LEU A 82 -9.67 -6.92 4.91
CA LEU A 82 -8.53 -7.42 4.16
C LEU A 82 -9.04 -7.89 2.78
N PRO A 83 -9.03 -7.01 1.79
CA PRO A 83 -9.77 -7.23 0.57
C PRO A 83 -9.20 -8.32 -0.35
N TYR A 84 -7.92 -8.69 -0.16
CA TYR A 84 -7.25 -9.56 -1.12
C TYR A 84 -6.43 -10.66 -0.45
N ASN A 85 -6.61 -11.89 -0.90
CA ASN A 85 -5.63 -12.95 -0.75
C ASN A 85 -4.39 -12.59 -1.57
N ALA A 86 -3.27 -13.26 -1.33
CA ALA A 86 -1.98 -13.05 -1.98
C ALA A 86 -2.04 -13.22 -3.52
N ARG A 87 -2.84 -12.38 -4.19
CA ARG A 87 -3.10 -12.42 -5.65
C ARG A 87 -1.85 -12.12 -6.48
N GLU A 88 -0.88 -11.44 -5.88
CA GLU A 88 0.38 -11.07 -6.48
C GLU A 88 1.43 -12.19 -6.52
N ILE A 89 1.18 -13.32 -5.89
CA ILE A 89 2.14 -14.44 -5.82
C ILE A 89 1.94 -15.42 -6.96
N TYR A 90 0.69 -15.82 -7.25
CA TYR A 90 0.39 -16.87 -8.21
C TYR A 90 -0.82 -16.54 -9.07
N SER A 91 -0.72 -16.88 -10.35
CA SER A 91 -1.80 -16.86 -11.31
C SER A 91 -1.70 -18.09 -12.21
N GLU A 92 -2.83 -18.77 -12.46
CA GLU A 92 -2.87 -19.99 -13.27
C GLU A 92 -2.83 -19.68 -14.77
N GLU A 93 -3.52 -18.60 -15.19
CA GLU A 93 -3.63 -18.18 -16.59
C GLU A 93 -3.85 -16.67 -16.72
N GLU A 94 -3.60 -16.12 -17.89
CA GLU A 94 -4.02 -14.75 -18.23
C GLU A 94 -5.54 -14.69 -18.41
N ASN A 95 -6.17 -13.67 -17.82
CA ASN A 95 -7.63 -13.49 -17.88
C ASN A 95 -8.06 -12.07 -18.27
N GLY A 96 -7.10 -11.20 -18.63
CA GLY A 96 -7.31 -9.80 -18.99
C GLY A 96 -7.38 -8.85 -17.80
N GLU A 97 -7.18 -9.35 -16.56
CA GLU A 97 -7.01 -8.51 -15.38
C GLU A 97 -5.52 -8.16 -15.24
N PRO A 98 -5.14 -6.87 -15.22
CA PRO A 98 -3.74 -6.46 -15.36
C PRO A 98 -2.78 -7.04 -14.31
N ILE A 99 -3.19 -7.11 -13.04
CA ILE A 99 -2.34 -7.69 -11.97
C ILE A 99 -2.19 -9.19 -12.19
N ASN A 100 -3.29 -9.90 -12.46
CA ASN A 100 -3.27 -11.31 -12.75
C ASN A 100 -2.34 -11.65 -13.92
N ASP A 101 -2.48 -10.91 -15.02
CA ASP A 101 -1.68 -11.13 -16.23
C ASP A 101 -0.20 -10.79 -16.00
N ALA A 102 0.10 -9.75 -15.22
CA ALA A 102 1.47 -9.41 -14.85
C ALA A 102 2.13 -10.48 -13.99
N VAL A 103 1.39 -11.03 -13.01
CA VAL A 103 1.84 -12.14 -12.16
C VAL A 103 2.10 -13.39 -13.00
N TYR A 104 1.17 -13.74 -13.90
CA TYR A 104 1.33 -14.87 -14.80
C TYR A 104 2.60 -14.73 -15.65
N ARG A 105 2.79 -13.60 -16.35
CA ARG A 105 3.96 -13.35 -17.22
C ARG A 105 5.26 -13.37 -16.43
N ARG A 106 5.30 -12.79 -15.24
CA ARG A 106 6.46 -12.84 -14.36
C ARG A 106 6.83 -14.27 -13.97
N ASN A 107 5.85 -15.03 -13.51
CA ASN A 107 6.08 -16.41 -13.08
C ASN A 107 6.55 -17.27 -14.25
N ARG A 108 5.87 -17.21 -15.40
CA ARG A 108 6.28 -17.96 -16.62
C ARG A 108 7.71 -17.62 -17.04
N PHE A 109 8.10 -16.33 -16.98
CA PHE A 109 9.47 -15.93 -17.30
C PHE A 109 10.52 -16.64 -16.42
N VAL A 110 10.28 -16.68 -15.10
CA VAL A 110 11.19 -17.30 -14.14
C VAL A 110 11.17 -18.83 -14.25
N GLU A 111 9.99 -19.42 -14.42
CA GLU A 111 9.79 -20.85 -14.62
C GLU A 111 10.52 -21.35 -15.87
N ASP A 112 10.38 -20.64 -16.99
CA ASP A 112 11.02 -21.02 -18.25
C ASP A 112 12.55 -20.84 -18.19
N LYS A 113 13.04 -19.78 -17.49
CA LYS A 113 14.46 -19.50 -17.37
C LYS A 113 15.20 -20.52 -16.51
N TYR A 114 14.58 -20.98 -15.42
CA TYR A 114 15.24 -21.81 -14.41
C TYR A 114 14.67 -23.24 -14.32
N ASN A 115 13.76 -23.63 -15.21
CA ASN A 115 13.08 -24.92 -15.20
C ASN A 115 12.54 -25.26 -13.80
N CYS A 116 11.69 -24.37 -13.26
CA CYS A 116 11.00 -24.52 -11.99
C CYS A 116 9.49 -24.25 -12.14
N VAL A 117 8.70 -24.49 -11.09
CA VAL A 117 7.27 -24.22 -11.05
C VAL A 117 6.95 -23.37 -9.83
N ILE A 118 6.34 -22.21 -10.04
CA ILE A 118 5.91 -21.34 -8.93
C ILE A 118 4.53 -21.78 -8.45
N LYS A 119 4.41 -22.00 -7.14
CA LYS A 119 3.16 -22.44 -6.50
C LYS A 119 2.86 -21.61 -5.25
N GLN A 120 1.61 -21.67 -4.81
CA GLN A 120 1.22 -21.18 -3.49
C GLN A 120 0.31 -22.18 -2.77
N VAL A 121 0.44 -22.23 -1.46
CA VAL A 121 -0.47 -22.92 -0.54
C VAL A 121 -1.13 -21.85 0.33
N GLN A 122 -2.44 -21.68 0.15
CA GLN A 122 -3.26 -20.78 0.95
C GLN A 122 -3.94 -21.56 2.08
N THR A 123 -3.86 -21.08 3.30
CA THR A 123 -4.50 -21.72 4.45
C THR A 123 -4.70 -20.74 5.61
N PRO A 124 -5.81 -20.84 6.36
CA PRO A 124 -5.99 -20.08 7.60
C PRO A 124 -5.04 -20.56 8.72
N SER A 125 -4.47 -21.75 8.58
CA SER A 125 -3.55 -22.37 9.54
C SER A 125 -2.08 -22.12 9.21
N TYR A 126 -1.75 -21.13 8.39
CA TYR A 126 -0.41 -20.82 7.87
C TYR A 126 0.68 -20.74 8.98
N ALA A 127 0.39 -20.12 10.13
CA ALA A 127 1.36 -19.97 11.22
C ALA A 127 1.73 -21.32 11.86
N SER A 128 0.75 -22.22 12.06
CA SER A 128 1.03 -23.56 12.59
C SER A 128 1.70 -24.45 11.56
N TYR A 129 1.40 -24.28 10.26
CA TYR A 129 2.08 -25.02 9.19
C TYR A 129 3.55 -24.62 9.13
N LEU A 130 3.88 -23.33 9.13
CA LEU A 130 5.25 -22.86 9.21
C LEU A 130 5.98 -23.42 10.42
N GLU A 131 5.43 -23.26 11.62
CA GLU A 131 6.07 -23.68 12.86
C GLU A 131 6.32 -25.20 12.91
N ASN A 132 5.38 -26.01 12.40
CA ASN A 132 5.52 -27.45 12.37
C ASN A 132 6.56 -27.92 11.34
N THR A 133 6.57 -27.34 10.13
CA THR A 133 7.54 -27.70 9.08
C THR A 133 8.96 -27.32 9.49
N VAL A 134 9.15 -26.12 10.02
CA VAL A 134 10.48 -25.68 10.48
C VAL A 134 10.98 -26.56 11.63
N LYS A 135 10.14 -26.88 12.63
CA LYS A 135 10.52 -27.76 13.74
C LYS A 135 10.81 -29.20 13.31
N ALA A 136 10.15 -29.69 12.28
CA ALA A 136 10.40 -31.02 11.71
C ALA A 136 11.64 -31.05 10.80
N GLY A 137 12.15 -29.90 10.36
CA GLY A 137 13.21 -29.80 9.36
C GLY A 137 12.71 -30.15 7.95
N ASP A 138 11.41 -29.98 7.67
CA ASP A 138 10.79 -30.32 6.40
C ASP A 138 10.92 -29.15 5.43
N ASP A 139 11.52 -29.38 4.25
CA ASP A 139 11.67 -28.40 3.15
C ASP A 139 10.41 -28.38 2.26
N LEU A 140 9.25 -28.02 2.85
CA LEU A 140 7.96 -28.02 2.13
C LEU A 140 7.61 -26.67 1.51
N TYR A 141 8.10 -25.58 2.09
CA TYR A 141 7.81 -24.22 1.66
C TYR A 141 9.11 -23.47 1.44
N SER A 142 9.26 -22.90 0.25
CA SER A 142 10.44 -22.13 -0.15
C SER A 142 10.41 -20.69 0.36
N ALA A 143 9.21 -20.13 0.52
CA ALA A 143 8.99 -18.78 1.01
C ALA A 143 7.69 -18.68 1.82
N TYR A 144 7.65 -17.71 2.72
CA TYR A 144 6.50 -17.40 3.57
C TYR A 144 6.08 -15.95 3.36
N TYR A 145 4.80 -15.73 2.99
CA TYR A 145 4.27 -14.42 2.65
C TYR A 145 2.98 -14.14 3.39
N VAL A 146 3.03 -13.32 4.43
CA VAL A 146 1.92 -13.01 5.33
C VAL A 146 2.05 -11.62 5.94
N ALA A 147 1.08 -11.23 6.78
CA ALA A 147 1.10 -9.95 7.46
C ALA A 147 2.36 -9.75 8.31
N ILE A 148 2.86 -8.51 8.34
CA ILE A 148 4.10 -8.13 9.04
C ILE A 148 4.04 -8.50 10.53
N THR A 149 2.88 -8.34 11.19
CA THR A 149 2.69 -8.72 12.59
C THR A 149 2.89 -10.22 12.86
N ASP A 150 2.50 -11.07 11.91
CA ASP A 150 2.69 -12.52 12.04
C ASP A 150 4.17 -12.90 11.86
N LEU A 151 4.87 -12.16 10.99
CA LEU A 151 6.31 -12.34 10.75
C LEU A 151 7.15 -11.99 11.97
N THR A 152 6.86 -10.90 12.69
CA THR A 152 7.59 -10.52 13.90
C THR A 152 7.53 -11.61 14.97
N SER A 153 6.34 -12.17 15.19
CA SER A 153 6.14 -13.29 16.14
C SER A 153 6.92 -14.55 15.74
N SER A 154 6.99 -14.84 14.44
CA SER A 154 7.70 -16.00 13.90
C SER A 154 9.22 -15.79 13.90
N ALA A 155 9.70 -14.60 13.59
CA ALA A 155 11.10 -14.22 13.60
C ALA A 155 11.70 -14.39 15.00
N THR A 156 11.03 -13.92 16.05
CA THR A 156 11.51 -14.07 17.45
C THR A 156 11.61 -15.52 17.92
N LYS A 157 11.01 -16.47 17.20
CA LYS A 157 11.12 -17.92 17.46
C LYS A 157 12.21 -18.60 16.65
N GLY A 158 12.96 -17.86 15.81
CA GLY A 158 13.99 -18.40 14.94
C GLY A 158 13.44 -19.24 13.79
N LEU A 159 12.25 -18.89 13.27
CA LEU A 159 11.63 -19.66 12.18
C LEU A 159 12.09 -19.23 10.78
N PHE A 160 12.93 -18.21 10.66
CA PHE A 160 13.39 -17.66 9.40
C PHE A 160 14.91 -17.55 9.32
N TYR A 161 15.45 -17.67 8.12
CA TYR A 161 16.81 -17.26 7.83
C TYR A 161 16.95 -15.75 7.83
N ASN A 162 18.12 -15.26 8.19
CA ASN A 162 18.52 -13.88 7.98
C ASN A 162 18.69 -13.64 6.47
N LEU A 163 17.93 -12.71 5.89
CA LEU A 163 17.96 -12.45 4.45
C LEU A 163 19.31 -11.98 3.93
N HIS A 164 20.14 -11.35 4.79
CA HIS A 164 21.52 -10.99 4.44
C HIS A 164 22.42 -12.20 4.19
N ASP A 165 22.07 -13.36 4.69
CA ASP A 165 22.85 -14.60 4.55
C ASP A 165 22.36 -15.49 3.40
N ILE A 166 21.31 -15.08 2.68
CA ILE A 166 20.78 -15.81 1.53
C ILE A 166 21.62 -15.49 0.28
N PRO A 167 22.26 -16.48 -0.34
CA PRO A 167 23.02 -16.26 -1.57
C PRO A 167 22.13 -15.64 -2.66
N HIS A 168 22.73 -14.77 -3.49
CA HIS A 168 22.10 -14.14 -4.64
C HIS A 168 20.99 -13.12 -4.38
N LEU A 169 20.60 -12.86 -3.12
CA LEU A 169 19.75 -11.72 -2.81
C LEU A 169 20.58 -10.43 -2.75
N ASP A 170 20.25 -9.46 -3.58
CA ASP A 170 20.80 -8.10 -3.51
C ASP A 170 19.77 -7.14 -2.90
N LEU A 171 19.75 -7.07 -1.56
CA LEU A 171 18.80 -6.24 -0.81
C LEU A 171 18.99 -4.72 -1.02
N GLU A 172 20.09 -4.30 -1.67
CA GLU A 172 20.31 -2.91 -2.08
C GLU A 172 19.79 -2.62 -3.49
N ALA A 173 19.39 -3.67 -4.24
CA ALA A 173 18.87 -3.53 -5.59
C ALA A 173 17.52 -2.78 -5.60
N PRO A 174 17.22 -2.03 -6.69
CA PRO A 174 16.08 -1.11 -6.75
C PRO A 174 14.70 -1.79 -6.83
N TRP A 175 14.62 -3.09 -6.78
CA TRP A 175 13.39 -3.87 -6.66
C TRP A 175 13.09 -4.33 -5.23
N TRP A 176 14.01 -4.14 -4.29
CA TRP A 176 13.73 -4.25 -2.85
C TRP A 176 13.32 -2.88 -2.28
N ASP A 177 12.41 -2.88 -1.32
CA ASP A 177 12.04 -1.65 -0.62
C ASP A 177 13.13 -1.27 0.38
N GLY A 178 13.96 -0.28 0.03
CA GLY A 178 15.06 0.18 0.86
C GLY A 178 14.62 0.73 2.23
N ASN A 179 13.39 1.28 2.34
CA ASN A 179 12.83 1.73 3.62
C ASN A 179 12.51 0.53 4.52
N ALA A 180 11.92 -0.54 3.95
CA ALA A 180 11.64 -1.77 4.68
C ALA A 180 12.95 -2.47 5.10
N VAL A 181 13.89 -2.67 4.18
CA VAL A 181 15.19 -3.29 4.46
C VAL A 181 15.90 -2.57 5.60
N LYS A 182 15.95 -1.22 5.53
CA LYS A 182 16.57 -0.40 6.57
C LYS A 182 15.82 -0.42 7.89
N SER A 183 14.47 -0.45 7.88
CA SER A 183 13.68 -0.29 9.10
C SER A 183 13.41 -1.59 9.83
N LEU A 184 13.29 -2.72 9.12
CA LEU A 184 12.84 -4.00 9.69
C LEU A 184 13.97 -4.86 10.29
N SER A 185 15.24 -4.52 10.04
CA SER A 185 16.37 -5.20 10.66
C SER A 185 16.52 -4.83 12.15
N ILE A 186 17.04 -5.76 12.96
CA ILE A 186 17.43 -5.55 14.36
C ILE A 186 18.75 -6.25 14.59
N ALA A 187 19.74 -5.56 15.15
CA ALA A 187 21.09 -6.10 15.43
C ALA A 187 21.74 -6.72 14.17
N ASN A 188 21.59 -6.05 13.03
CA ASN A 188 22.06 -6.49 11.70
C ASN A 188 21.42 -7.81 11.21
N ARG A 189 20.23 -8.16 11.68
CA ARG A 189 19.47 -9.31 11.21
C ARG A 189 18.14 -8.88 10.61
N LEU A 190 17.92 -9.27 9.36
CA LEU A 190 16.71 -8.99 8.60
C LEU A 190 16.00 -10.31 8.27
N PHE A 191 14.93 -10.64 8.96
CA PHE A 191 14.21 -11.90 8.77
C PHE A 191 13.07 -11.83 7.76
N PHE A 192 12.63 -10.63 7.41
CA PHE A 192 11.60 -10.40 6.41
C PHE A 192 11.73 -9.00 5.80
N ALA A 193 11.33 -8.87 4.54
CA ALA A 193 11.38 -7.60 3.81
C ALA A 193 10.25 -7.49 2.79
N THR A 194 10.02 -6.29 2.27
CA THR A 194 9.11 -6.01 1.14
C THR A 194 9.90 -5.70 -0.13
N SER A 195 9.25 -5.88 -1.27
CA SER A 195 9.88 -5.72 -2.58
C SER A 195 8.83 -5.49 -3.68
N ASP A 196 9.25 -5.30 -4.93
CA ASP A 196 8.35 -5.21 -6.08
C ASP A 196 7.59 -6.53 -6.39
N LEU A 197 7.96 -7.65 -5.73
CA LEU A 197 7.21 -8.91 -5.79
C LEU A 197 5.78 -8.75 -5.21
N MET A 198 5.56 -7.77 -4.36
CA MET A 198 4.31 -7.54 -3.64
C MET A 198 3.75 -6.14 -3.87
N ILE A 199 2.44 -6.01 -3.69
CA ILE A 199 1.70 -4.75 -3.78
C ILE A 199 0.94 -4.41 -2.49
N VAL A 200 0.73 -5.40 -1.61
CA VAL A 200 -0.07 -5.23 -0.39
C VAL A 200 0.59 -4.27 0.61
N ASP A 201 1.90 -4.11 0.61
CA ASP A 201 2.60 -3.07 1.36
C ASP A 201 2.16 -1.67 0.93
N LYS A 202 2.08 -1.42 -0.39
CA LYS A 202 1.62 -0.16 -0.98
C LYS A 202 0.12 0.05 -0.77
N GLU A 203 -0.67 -1.01 -0.92
CA GLU A 203 -2.11 -1.01 -0.63
C GLU A 203 -2.42 -0.73 0.84
N SER A 204 -1.49 -1.01 1.73
CA SER A 204 -1.60 -0.78 3.17
C SER A 204 -1.08 0.58 3.63
N ALA A 205 -0.63 1.43 2.70
CA ALA A 205 -0.20 2.78 3.02
C ALA A 205 -1.39 3.66 3.45
N SER A 206 -1.23 4.35 4.58
CA SER A 206 -2.20 5.36 5.04
C SER A 206 -2.11 6.59 4.17
N THR A 207 -3.25 7.09 3.68
CA THR A 207 -3.31 8.25 2.78
C THR A 207 -4.61 9.04 2.96
N LEU A 208 -4.77 10.10 2.18
CA LEU A 208 -6.00 10.88 2.09
C LEU A 208 -6.51 10.91 0.65
N VAL A 209 -7.84 10.91 0.51
CA VAL A 209 -8.51 11.32 -0.72
C VAL A 209 -9.29 12.59 -0.48
N PHE A 210 -9.49 13.39 -1.53
CA PHE A 210 -10.29 14.60 -1.45
C PHE A 210 -11.27 14.73 -2.61
N ASN A 211 -12.42 15.33 -2.35
CA ASN A 211 -13.49 15.55 -3.31
C ASN A 211 -13.26 16.84 -4.08
N LYS A 212 -12.94 16.75 -5.38
CA LYS A 212 -12.65 17.92 -6.25
C LYS A 212 -13.87 18.83 -6.44
N LYS A 213 -15.09 18.25 -6.45
CA LYS A 213 -16.31 19.02 -6.52
C LYS A 213 -16.49 19.90 -5.30
N LEU A 214 -16.27 19.37 -4.09
CA LEU A 214 -16.40 20.14 -2.85
C LEU A 214 -15.33 21.24 -2.74
N ILE A 215 -14.10 21.01 -3.20
CA ILE A 215 -13.08 22.06 -3.33
C ILE A 215 -13.61 23.23 -4.16
N LYS A 216 -14.15 22.93 -5.34
CA LYS A 216 -14.71 23.94 -6.26
C LYS A 216 -15.93 24.64 -5.66
N ASP A 217 -16.90 23.90 -5.12
CA ASP A 217 -18.15 24.42 -4.61
C ASP A 217 -17.95 25.37 -3.41
N HIS A 218 -16.92 25.12 -2.60
CA HIS A 218 -16.57 25.96 -1.46
C HIS A 218 -15.48 27.01 -1.76
N GLY A 219 -14.98 27.06 -3.01
CA GLY A 219 -13.95 28.04 -3.42
C GLY A 219 -12.64 27.88 -2.67
N LEU A 220 -12.29 26.66 -2.31
CA LEU A 220 -11.06 26.35 -1.58
C LEU A 220 -9.85 26.28 -2.52
N GLU A 221 -8.67 26.51 -1.97
CA GLU A 221 -7.39 26.33 -2.65
C GLU A 221 -7.19 24.86 -3.02
N SER A 222 -6.51 24.59 -4.15
CA SER A 222 -6.19 23.24 -4.59
C SER A 222 -5.27 22.55 -3.58
N PRO A 223 -5.61 21.37 -3.04
CA PRO A 223 -4.70 20.62 -2.19
C PRO A 223 -3.39 20.22 -2.89
N TYR A 224 -3.40 20.02 -4.20
CA TYR A 224 -2.20 19.75 -4.99
C TYR A 224 -1.24 20.94 -4.98
N ASP A 225 -1.76 22.17 -5.19
CA ASP A 225 -0.96 23.39 -5.10
C ASP A 225 -0.34 23.53 -3.71
N LEU A 226 -1.05 23.16 -2.66
CA LEU A 226 -0.53 23.15 -1.29
C LEU A 226 0.62 22.17 -1.11
N VAL A 227 0.54 20.98 -1.71
CA VAL A 227 1.63 19.98 -1.69
C VAL A 227 2.85 20.52 -2.43
N HIS A 228 2.67 21.01 -3.68
CA HIS A 228 3.76 21.55 -4.50
C HIS A 228 4.46 22.74 -3.86
N ASN A 229 3.70 23.61 -3.16
CA ASN A 229 4.22 24.76 -2.46
C ASN A 229 4.73 24.46 -1.04
N ASN A 230 4.76 23.17 -0.65
CA ASN A 230 5.17 22.74 0.70
C ASN A 230 4.32 23.35 1.84
N GLN A 231 3.04 23.60 1.57
CA GLN A 231 2.07 24.19 2.49
C GLN A 231 0.98 23.21 2.94
N TRP A 232 1.01 21.96 2.46
CA TRP A 232 0.08 20.92 2.88
C TRP A 232 0.44 20.41 4.27
N THR A 233 -0.15 21.04 5.29
CA THR A 233 0.10 20.78 6.71
C THR A 233 -1.16 20.33 7.44
N LEU A 234 -0.99 19.73 8.62
CA LEU A 234 -2.11 19.33 9.50
C LEU A 234 -3.00 20.53 9.85
N ASP A 235 -2.42 21.70 10.11
CA ASP A 235 -3.19 22.92 10.36
C ASP A 235 -4.01 23.34 9.14
N LYS A 236 -3.47 23.20 7.95
CA LYS A 236 -4.19 23.50 6.71
C LYS A 236 -5.34 22.53 6.45
N LEU A 237 -5.14 21.23 6.70
CA LEU A 237 -6.20 20.23 6.65
C LEU A 237 -7.35 20.59 7.60
N ILE A 238 -7.04 20.95 8.86
CA ILE A 238 -8.03 21.38 9.85
C ILE A 238 -8.77 22.65 9.40
N GLU A 239 -8.04 23.65 8.91
CA GLU A 239 -8.62 24.91 8.41
C GLU A 239 -9.63 24.65 7.27
N MET A 240 -9.22 23.89 6.26
CA MET A 240 -10.08 23.59 5.10
C MET A 240 -11.31 22.77 5.49
N SER A 241 -11.17 21.85 6.45
CA SER A 241 -12.25 20.97 6.89
C SER A 241 -13.38 21.74 7.58
N ARG A 242 -13.07 22.75 8.38
CA ARG A 242 -14.05 23.50 9.20
C ARG A 242 -15.13 24.18 8.36
N GLY A 243 -14.80 24.66 7.16
CA GLY A 243 -15.70 25.44 6.32
C GLY A 243 -16.74 24.62 5.56
N VAL A 244 -16.75 23.30 5.65
CA VAL A 244 -17.55 22.41 4.77
C VAL A 244 -18.69 21.72 5.50
N ALA A 245 -18.60 21.59 6.84
CA ALA A 245 -19.60 20.88 7.63
C ALA A 245 -21.01 21.53 7.49
N GLN A 246 -22.02 20.70 7.23
CA GLN A 246 -23.40 21.12 7.01
C GLN A 246 -24.39 20.05 7.46
N ASP A 247 -25.38 20.47 8.27
CA ASP A 247 -26.58 19.68 8.55
C ASP A 247 -27.45 19.63 7.30
N LEU A 248 -27.54 18.46 6.67
CA LEU A 248 -28.26 18.28 5.40
C LEU A 248 -29.74 17.98 5.58
N ASN A 249 -30.09 17.31 6.69
CA ASN A 249 -31.47 16.90 6.96
C ASN A 249 -32.24 17.94 7.81
N GLY A 250 -31.53 18.91 8.43
CA GLY A 250 -32.11 20.03 9.21
C GLY A 250 -32.66 19.62 10.57
N ASP A 251 -32.20 18.48 11.13
CA ASP A 251 -32.68 17.99 12.43
C ASP A 251 -31.90 18.57 13.63
N GLY A 252 -30.82 19.30 13.35
CA GLY A 252 -29.95 19.94 14.34
C GLY A 252 -28.97 19.00 15.02
N VAL A 253 -28.83 17.76 14.53
CA VAL A 253 -27.86 16.76 15.02
C VAL A 253 -26.88 16.45 13.89
N MET A 254 -25.61 16.71 14.12
CA MET A 254 -24.57 16.36 13.13
C MET A 254 -24.19 14.89 13.27
N ASP A 255 -24.53 14.06 12.27
CA ASP A 255 -24.22 12.64 12.26
C ASP A 255 -23.77 12.13 10.86
N TYR A 256 -23.64 10.82 10.69
CA TYR A 256 -23.14 10.21 9.44
C TYR A 256 -24.06 10.46 8.21
N THR A 257 -25.25 11.02 8.38
CA THR A 257 -26.12 11.43 7.26
C THR A 257 -25.82 12.82 6.73
N ASP A 258 -24.94 13.57 7.41
CA ASP A 258 -24.60 14.95 7.11
C ASP A 258 -23.26 15.08 6.37
N LYS A 259 -22.89 16.33 6.08
CA LYS A 259 -21.66 16.67 5.37
C LYS A 259 -20.57 17.14 6.34
N PHE A 260 -19.35 16.67 6.12
CA PHE A 260 -18.18 17.02 6.92
C PHE A 260 -16.98 17.40 6.04
N GLY A 261 -16.08 18.19 6.58
CA GLY A 261 -14.81 18.52 5.91
C GLY A 261 -13.79 17.39 6.01
N PHE A 262 -13.84 16.60 7.08
CA PHE A 262 -12.97 15.44 7.26
C PHE A 262 -13.75 14.24 7.82
N VAL A 263 -13.54 13.09 7.22
CA VAL A 263 -14.01 11.82 7.75
C VAL A 263 -12.81 10.91 8.01
N GLY A 264 -12.73 10.34 9.20
CA GLY A 264 -11.63 9.47 9.58
C GLY A 264 -12.05 8.36 10.53
N TYR A 265 -11.23 7.32 10.56
CA TYR A 265 -11.31 6.23 11.51
C TYR A 265 -10.26 6.42 12.61
N ARG A 266 -10.37 5.69 13.71
CA ARG A 266 -9.48 5.79 14.89
C ARG A 266 -7.99 5.77 14.55
N ASN A 267 -7.59 4.99 13.53
CA ASN A 267 -6.19 4.87 13.14
C ASN A 267 -5.64 6.14 12.48
N ALA A 268 -6.52 6.97 11.88
CA ALA A 268 -6.13 8.23 11.25
C ALA A 268 -5.30 9.12 12.18
N ALA A 269 -5.63 9.15 13.47
CA ALA A 269 -4.88 9.97 14.43
C ALA A 269 -3.42 9.53 14.59
N PHE A 270 -3.15 8.22 14.61
CA PHE A 270 -1.77 7.74 14.73
C PHE A 270 -1.02 7.86 13.38
N SER A 271 -1.71 7.67 12.28
CA SER A 271 -1.13 7.94 10.95
C SER A 271 -0.71 9.42 10.82
N LEU A 272 -1.44 10.36 11.43
CA LEU A 272 -1.04 11.77 11.51
C LEU A 272 0.16 12.00 12.45
N VAL A 273 0.32 11.20 13.50
CA VAL A 273 1.55 11.21 14.32
C VAL A 273 2.74 10.76 13.49
N HIS A 274 2.60 9.67 12.75
CA HIS A 274 3.64 9.18 11.85
C HIS A 274 3.95 10.19 10.73
N SER A 275 2.92 10.79 10.10
CA SER A 275 3.13 11.78 9.04
C SER A 275 3.92 13.00 9.49
N ALA A 276 3.90 13.31 10.78
CA ALA A 276 4.72 14.34 11.41
C ALA A 276 6.18 13.91 11.61
N GLY A 277 6.61 12.75 11.11
CA GLY A 277 7.96 12.22 11.32
C GLY A 277 8.23 11.76 12.75
N VAL A 278 7.20 11.37 13.48
CA VAL A 278 7.31 10.84 14.84
C VAL A 278 7.22 9.33 14.81
N TRP A 279 8.25 8.67 15.29
CA TRP A 279 8.41 7.22 15.35
C TRP A 279 8.28 6.72 16.78
N ILE A 280 7.76 5.52 16.98
CA ILE A 280 7.81 4.85 18.29
C ILE A 280 9.25 4.50 18.62
N ALA A 281 9.94 3.91 17.64
CA ALA A 281 11.35 3.57 17.80
C ALA A 281 12.12 3.81 16.50
N GLN A 282 13.37 4.24 16.63
CA GLN A 282 14.36 4.34 15.57
C GLN A 282 15.56 3.45 15.90
N LYS A 283 16.54 3.39 15.01
CA LYS A 283 17.75 2.59 15.21
C LYS A 283 19.00 3.45 15.17
N ASP A 284 20.00 3.05 15.93
CA ASP A 284 21.33 3.65 15.89
C ASP A 284 22.19 3.07 14.75
N ASN A 285 23.45 3.48 14.67
CA ASN A 285 24.38 3.03 13.63
C ASN A 285 24.79 1.55 13.77
N ASP A 286 24.55 0.94 14.92
CA ASP A 286 24.82 -0.48 15.19
C ASP A 286 23.54 -1.32 14.96
N ASP A 287 22.52 -0.73 14.30
CA ASP A 287 21.22 -1.33 14.04
C ASP A 287 20.43 -1.71 15.31
N MET A 288 20.71 -1.01 16.42
CA MET A 288 20.04 -1.25 17.69
C MET A 288 18.87 -0.28 17.88
N PRO A 289 17.67 -0.79 18.17
CA PRO A 289 16.49 0.06 18.34
C PRO A 289 16.56 0.87 19.64
N TYR A 290 16.06 2.10 19.59
CA TYR A 290 15.84 2.97 20.74
C TYR A 290 14.53 3.73 20.62
N PHE A 291 13.91 4.09 21.74
CA PHE A 291 12.66 4.82 21.77
C PHE A 291 12.83 6.28 21.39
N THR A 292 11.89 6.83 20.62
CA THR A 292 11.91 8.22 20.16
C THR A 292 10.62 9.01 20.46
N LEU A 293 9.62 8.38 21.07
CA LEU A 293 8.32 9.01 21.32
C LEU A 293 8.29 10.03 22.47
N SER A 294 9.17 9.93 23.47
CA SER A 294 9.15 10.85 24.64
C SER A 294 9.61 12.24 24.28
N THR A 295 8.90 12.91 23.38
CA THR A 295 9.24 14.23 22.86
C THR A 295 8.05 15.19 22.95
N GLU A 296 8.32 16.48 23.13
CA GLU A 296 7.32 17.54 23.03
C GLU A 296 6.59 17.49 21.68
N ARG A 297 7.32 17.16 20.59
CA ARG A 297 6.72 17.02 19.25
C ARG A 297 5.62 15.97 19.25
N PHE A 298 5.86 14.80 19.82
CA PHE A 298 4.84 13.74 19.91
C PHE A 298 3.58 14.21 20.63
N PHE A 299 3.72 14.79 21.80
CA PHE A 299 2.57 15.25 22.59
C PHE A 299 1.76 16.32 21.85
N ASN A 300 2.46 17.28 21.23
CA ASN A 300 1.82 18.35 20.45
C ASN A 300 1.09 17.81 19.20
N VAL A 301 1.72 16.89 18.46
CA VAL A 301 1.09 16.27 17.27
C VAL A 301 -0.09 15.42 17.66
N PHE A 302 0.02 14.63 18.72
CA PHE A 302 -1.08 13.82 19.22
C PHE A 302 -2.29 14.69 19.61
N ASP A 303 -2.05 15.77 20.35
CA ASP A 303 -3.12 16.70 20.73
C ASP A 303 -3.76 17.33 19.49
N ARG A 304 -2.95 17.70 18.50
CA ARG A 304 -3.43 18.27 17.24
C ARG A 304 -4.20 17.28 16.37
N ALA A 305 -3.79 16.02 16.36
CA ALA A 305 -4.54 14.95 15.71
C ALA A 305 -5.91 14.73 16.40
N CYS A 306 -5.94 14.79 17.74
CA CYS A 306 -7.21 14.78 18.48
C CYS A 306 -8.07 16.00 18.14
N ASP A 307 -7.48 17.19 17.95
CA ASP A 307 -8.22 18.37 17.49
C ASP A 307 -8.93 18.09 16.18
N LEU A 308 -8.24 17.54 15.18
CA LEU A 308 -8.86 17.19 13.91
C LEU A 308 -10.00 16.17 14.10
N MET A 309 -9.75 15.09 14.83
CA MET A 309 -10.71 13.99 14.98
C MET A 309 -12.01 14.38 15.72
N TYR A 310 -11.98 15.45 16.54
CA TYR A 310 -13.11 15.93 17.36
C TYR A 310 -13.51 17.37 17.02
N ASP A 311 -13.00 17.94 15.95
CA ASP A 311 -13.44 19.25 15.44
C ASP A 311 -14.88 19.18 14.91
N SER A 312 -15.58 20.31 14.96
CA SER A 312 -16.94 20.42 14.42
C SER A 312 -17.02 20.19 12.90
N GLY A 313 -15.91 20.32 12.19
CA GLY A 313 -15.79 20.06 10.76
C GLY A 313 -15.49 18.60 10.43
N SER A 314 -15.34 17.74 11.43
CA SER A 314 -14.86 16.37 11.27
C SER A 314 -15.84 15.34 11.81
N TYR A 315 -15.84 14.14 11.21
CA TYR A 315 -16.62 13.01 11.70
C TYR A 315 -15.71 11.80 11.91
N ASN A 316 -15.63 11.35 13.15
CA ASN A 316 -14.92 10.13 13.51
C ASN A 316 -15.90 8.95 13.41
N ILE A 317 -15.78 8.17 12.35
CA ILE A 317 -16.68 7.04 12.05
C ILE A 317 -16.69 5.97 13.15
N HIS A 318 -15.64 5.93 13.99
CA HIS A 318 -15.58 5.03 15.14
C HIS A 318 -16.76 5.16 16.08
N HIS A 319 -17.43 6.33 16.14
CA HIS A 319 -18.65 6.52 16.93
C HIS A 319 -19.78 5.55 16.54
N LEU A 320 -19.73 4.96 15.34
CA LEU A 320 -20.70 3.97 14.86
C LEU A 320 -20.30 2.53 15.20
N GLU A 321 -19.10 2.30 15.75
CA GLU A 321 -18.63 0.95 16.09
C GLU A 321 -19.60 0.26 17.08
N GLY A 322 -20.01 -0.96 16.74
CA GLY A 322 -21.02 -1.69 17.49
C GLY A 322 -22.48 -1.33 17.18
N GLN A 323 -22.73 -0.26 16.41
CA GLN A 323 -24.07 0.11 15.92
C GLN A 323 -24.33 -0.50 14.54
N PHE A 324 -23.29 -0.56 13.71
CA PHE A 324 -23.33 -1.11 12.36
C PHE A 324 -22.24 -2.16 12.19
N PRO A 325 -22.48 -3.23 11.42
CA PRO A 325 -21.49 -4.29 11.20
C PRO A 325 -20.32 -3.84 10.31
N GLU A 326 -20.54 -2.86 9.42
CA GLU A 326 -19.58 -2.42 8.38
C GLU A 326 -19.45 -0.89 8.38
N ILE A 327 -18.87 -0.34 9.44
CA ILE A 327 -18.72 1.12 9.56
C ILE A 327 -17.84 1.74 8.46
N TYR A 328 -16.86 1.01 7.95
CA TYR A 328 -16.01 1.49 6.85
C TYR A 328 -16.79 1.73 5.56
N LYS A 329 -17.82 0.91 5.30
CA LYS A 329 -18.72 1.11 4.18
C LYS A 329 -19.47 2.43 4.29
N ILE A 330 -19.93 2.78 5.50
CA ILE A 330 -20.62 4.06 5.74
C ILE A 330 -19.69 5.24 5.44
N SER A 331 -18.43 5.19 5.88
CA SER A 331 -17.48 6.27 5.60
C SER A 331 -17.16 6.39 4.10
N GLY A 332 -17.02 5.26 3.39
CA GLY A 332 -16.86 5.23 1.94
C GLY A 332 -18.10 5.81 1.21
N GLU A 333 -19.32 5.46 1.66
CA GLU A 333 -20.57 6.04 1.13
C GLU A 333 -20.64 7.55 1.38
N MET A 334 -20.25 8.04 2.56
CA MET A 334 -20.19 9.49 2.83
C MET A 334 -19.28 10.22 1.82
N PHE A 335 -18.13 9.64 1.49
CA PHE A 335 -17.22 10.23 0.51
C PHE A 335 -17.80 10.17 -0.91
N MET A 336 -18.32 9.02 -1.34
CA MET A 336 -18.89 8.83 -2.68
C MET A 336 -20.13 9.69 -2.95
N GLU A 337 -20.87 10.08 -1.90
CA GLU A 337 -22.09 10.91 -1.99
C GLU A 337 -21.83 12.41 -1.76
N ASP A 338 -20.59 12.88 -1.93
CA ASP A 338 -20.20 14.29 -1.72
C ASP A 338 -20.46 14.79 -0.28
N ARG A 339 -20.39 13.89 0.72
CA ARG A 339 -20.61 14.21 2.15
C ARG A 339 -19.32 14.28 2.96
N SER A 340 -18.16 14.11 2.31
CA SER A 340 -16.85 14.33 2.91
C SER A 340 -15.93 15.07 1.95
N LEU A 341 -15.26 16.14 2.42
CA LEU A 341 -14.24 16.84 1.62
C LEU A 341 -12.94 16.05 1.59
N PHE A 342 -12.44 15.65 2.76
CA PHE A 342 -11.27 14.79 2.94
C PHE A 342 -11.68 13.50 3.63
N TYR A 343 -11.13 12.39 3.16
CA TYR A 343 -11.36 11.09 3.77
C TYR A 343 -10.03 10.34 3.95
N TRP A 344 -9.74 9.93 5.18
CA TRP A 344 -8.59 9.09 5.49
C TRP A 344 -8.88 7.65 5.10
N ILE A 345 -7.96 7.03 4.36
CA ILE A 345 -8.07 5.67 3.87
C ILE A 345 -6.73 4.91 3.99
N LEU A 346 -6.78 3.59 3.88
CA LEU A 346 -5.67 2.82 3.35
C LEU A 346 -5.75 2.82 1.83
N MET A 347 -4.61 2.77 1.15
CA MET A 347 -4.57 2.90 -0.31
C MET A 347 -5.47 1.88 -1.05
N HIS A 348 -5.70 0.68 -0.49
CA HIS A 348 -6.59 -0.30 -1.10
C HIS A 348 -8.05 0.15 -1.18
N ASP A 349 -8.53 1.00 -0.26
CA ASP A 349 -9.93 1.46 -0.24
C ASP A 349 -10.29 2.29 -1.48
N ILE A 350 -9.27 2.80 -2.18
CA ILE A 350 -9.47 3.62 -3.39
C ILE A 350 -10.24 2.86 -4.48
N PHE A 351 -10.13 1.54 -4.51
CA PHE A 351 -10.83 0.70 -5.47
C PHE A 351 -12.36 0.69 -5.29
N ASP A 352 -12.85 1.02 -4.10
CA ASP A 352 -14.29 1.08 -3.80
C ASP A 352 -14.95 2.33 -4.41
N PHE A 353 -14.17 3.38 -4.72
CA PHE A 353 -14.69 4.64 -5.25
C PHE A 353 -14.86 4.66 -6.77
N ARG A 354 -14.69 3.52 -7.45
CA ARG A 354 -14.82 3.39 -8.92
C ARG A 354 -16.17 3.84 -9.47
N SER A 355 -17.23 3.77 -8.66
CA SER A 355 -18.58 4.16 -9.02
C SER A 355 -18.93 5.60 -8.63
N MET A 356 -18.03 6.34 -7.99
CA MET A 356 -18.25 7.73 -7.59
C MET A 356 -18.53 8.59 -8.81
N GLU A 357 -19.58 9.44 -8.74
CA GLU A 357 -19.94 10.35 -9.83
C GLU A 357 -19.01 11.57 -9.90
N SER A 358 -18.66 12.12 -8.74
CA SER A 358 -17.75 13.24 -8.60
C SER A 358 -16.29 12.81 -8.74
N ASP A 359 -15.47 13.67 -9.36
CA ASP A 359 -14.02 13.44 -9.41
C ASP A 359 -13.40 13.66 -8.04
N PHE A 360 -12.40 12.84 -7.71
CA PHE A 360 -11.61 12.99 -6.52
C PHE A 360 -10.11 12.94 -6.83
N GLY A 361 -9.28 13.27 -5.86
CA GLY A 361 -7.84 13.19 -5.95
C GLY A 361 -7.24 12.49 -4.76
N ILE A 362 -5.98 12.06 -4.90
CA ILE A 362 -5.18 11.40 -3.86
C ILE A 362 -4.20 12.43 -3.31
N LEU A 363 -3.94 12.40 -2.01
CA LEU A 363 -3.00 13.30 -1.34
C LEU A 363 -2.08 12.52 -0.41
N PRO A 364 -0.82 12.94 -0.27
CA PRO A 364 -0.01 12.49 0.85
C PRO A 364 -0.67 12.92 2.17
N LEU A 365 -0.40 12.19 3.24
CA LEU A 365 -0.74 12.66 4.58
C LEU A 365 -0.04 14.00 4.84
N PRO A 366 -0.70 14.96 5.53
CA PRO A 366 -0.15 16.29 5.69
C PRO A 366 1.12 16.27 6.55
N LYS A 367 2.06 17.16 6.28
CA LYS A 367 3.18 17.45 7.18
C LYS A 367 2.66 18.10 8.47
N TYR A 368 3.42 17.98 9.56
CA TYR A 368 3.08 18.71 10.78
C TYR A 368 3.29 20.21 10.60
N THR A 369 4.43 20.58 10.01
CA THR A 369 4.81 21.99 9.74
C THR A 369 5.41 22.10 8.34
N ALA A 370 5.37 23.28 7.74
CA ALA A 370 5.89 23.53 6.38
C ALA A 370 7.42 23.35 6.26
N ASP A 371 8.17 23.45 7.36
CA ASP A 371 9.61 23.22 7.40
C ASP A 371 10.01 21.75 7.56
N GLN A 372 9.06 20.85 7.74
CA GLN A 372 9.32 19.41 7.68
C GLN A 372 9.79 19.04 6.26
N SER A 373 10.96 18.37 6.16
CA SER A 373 11.58 18.04 4.87
C SER A 373 10.75 17.05 4.06
N GLU A 374 10.32 15.97 4.69
CA GLU A 374 9.72 14.83 4.02
C GLU A 374 8.25 14.62 4.43
N TYR A 375 7.49 13.99 3.54
CA TYR A 375 6.25 13.31 3.89
C TYR A 375 6.56 11.95 4.49
N TYR A 376 5.62 11.36 5.25
CA TYR A 376 5.74 10.01 5.79
C TYR A 376 4.39 9.32 5.73
N HIS A 377 4.39 8.06 5.25
CA HIS A 377 3.20 7.26 5.07
C HIS A 377 3.38 5.91 5.76
N GLU A 378 2.68 5.73 6.87
CA GLU A 378 2.69 4.46 7.58
C GLU A 378 2.17 3.33 6.69
N VAL A 379 2.91 2.24 6.60
CA VAL A 379 2.41 0.96 6.15
C VAL A 379 1.72 0.30 7.33
N ASN A 380 0.39 0.14 7.24
CA ASN A 380 -0.37 -0.51 8.29
C ASN A 380 0.11 -1.96 8.47
N HIS A 381 0.74 -2.26 9.59
CA HIS A 381 1.43 -3.53 9.85
C HIS A 381 0.49 -4.72 10.06
N TYR A 382 -0.82 -4.49 10.28
CA TYR A 382 -1.84 -5.53 10.31
C TYR A 382 -2.29 -5.95 8.91
N HIS A 383 -2.18 -5.06 7.92
CA HIS A 383 -2.58 -5.26 6.54
C HIS A 383 -1.38 -5.53 5.64
N GLY A 384 -0.29 -4.78 5.81
CA GLY A 384 0.94 -4.92 5.03
C GLY A 384 1.54 -6.30 5.20
N HIS A 385 1.98 -6.89 4.08
CA HIS A 385 2.62 -8.20 4.03
C HIS A 385 4.10 -8.05 3.71
N ALA A 386 4.89 -9.02 4.12
CA ALA A 386 6.29 -9.12 3.76
C ALA A 386 6.69 -10.58 3.51
N LEU A 387 7.87 -10.76 2.94
CA LEU A 387 8.44 -12.04 2.56
C LEU A 387 9.47 -12.48 3.59
N ALA A 388 9.47 -13.76 3.95
CA ALA A 388 10.49 -14.41 4.74
C ALA A 388 10.87 -15.78 4.17
N ILE A 389 12.05 -16.29 4.48
CA ILE A 389 12.52 -17.63 4.08
C ILE A 389 12.53 -18.54 5.30
N PRO A 390 11.72 -19.63 5.31
CA PRO A 390 11.68 -20.57 6.43
C PRO A 390 13.04 -21.20 6.74
N ALA A 391 13.39 -21.33 8.02
CA ALA A 391 14.67 -21.91 8.46
C ALA A 391 14.81 -23.43 8.17
N SER A 392 13.80 -24.06 7.60
CA SER A 392 13.84 -25.45 7.10
C SER A 392 14.22 -25.59 5.63
N VAL A 393 14.35 -24.49 4.89
CA VAL A 393 14.80 -24.51 3.48
C VAL A 393 16.23 -25.04 3.43
N GLN A 394 16.48 -26.03 2.55
CA GLN A 394 17.78 -26.71 2.47
C GLN A 394 18.69 -26.12 1.39
N GLU A 395 18.14 -25.70 0.25
CA GLU A 395 18.87 -25.22 -0.91
C GLU A 395 18.77 -23.70 -1.05
N LEU A 396 19.56 -22.97 -0.26
CA LEU A 396 19.50 -21.50 -0.21
C LEU A 396 19.95 -20.82 -1.49
N ASP A 397 20.92 -21.39 -2.25
CA ASP A 397 21.33 -20.88 -3.56
C ASP A 397 20.15 -20.86 -4.52
N ARG A 398 19.43 -21.96 -4.65
CA ARG A 398 18.24 -22.08 -5.50
C ARG A 398 17.16 -21.09 -5.06
N THR A 399 16.90 -21.01 -3.77
CA THR A 399 15.88 -20.13 -3.20
C THR A 399 16.20 -18.66 -3.48
N GLY A 400 17.45 -18.24 -3.28
CA GLY A 400 17.88 -16.88 -3.56
C GLY A 400 17.79 -16.53 -5.05
N ILE A 401 18.25 -17.40 -5.95
CA ILE A 401 18.15 -17.19 -7.40
C ILE A 401 16.71 -16.98 -7.84
N ILE A 402 15.79 -17.86 -7.40
CA ILE A 402 14.38 -17.77 -7.82
C ILE A 402 13.71 -16.51 -7.25
N LEU A 403 13.93 -16.21 -5.96
CA LEU A 403 13.34 -15.02 -5.33
C LEU A 403 13.85 -13.73 -5.93
N GLU A 404 15.18 -13.62 -6.15
CA GLU A 404 15.76 -12.43 -6.76
C GLU A 404 15.24 -12.23 -8.18
N ALA A 405 15.14 -13.30 -8.97
CA ALA A 405 14.58 -13.24 -10.33
C ALA A 405 13.10 -12.82 -10.33
N LEU A 406 12.28 -13.37 -9.43
CA LEU A 406 10.87 -12.99 -9.29
C LEU A 406 10.73 -11.52 -8.90
N THR A 407 11.52 -11.07 -7.93
CA THR A 407 11.49 -9.70 -7.42
C THR A 407 11.93 -8.70 -8.49
N ALA A 408 13.06 -8.95 -9.14
CA ALA A 408 13.56 -8.11 -10.23
C ALA A 408 12.58 -8.05 -11.42
N LYS A 409 12.02 -9.20 -11.84
CA LYS A 409 11.05 -9.22 -12.94
C LYS A 409 9.75 -8.52 -12.58
N SER A 410 9.35 -8.51 -11.32
CA SER A 410 8.17 -7.77 -10.85
C SER A 410 8.28 -6.27 -11.08
N LYS A 411 9.48 -5.69 -11.02
CA LYS A 411 9.71 -4.28 -11.31
C LYS A 411 9.24 -3.87 -12.71
N SER A 412 9.37 -4.75 -13.70
CA SER A 412 8.96 -4.49 -15.09
C SER A 412 7.59 -5.11 -15.45
N THR A 413 6.93 -5.83 -14.55
CA THR A 413 5.64 -6.49 -14.81
C THR A 413 4.57 -6.06 -13.80
N LEU A 414 4.66 -6.53 -12.57
CA LEU A 414 3.64 -6.30 -11.54
C LEU A 414 3.56 -4.84 -11.10
N ARG A 415 4.71 -4.19 -10.88
CA ARG A 415 4.73 -2.79 -10.43
C ARG A 415 4.06 -1.84 -11.45
N PRO A 416 4.37 -1.85 -12.76
CA PRO A 416 3.65 -1.04 -13.74
C PRO A 416 2.16 -1.39 -13.81
N ALA A 417 1.80 -2.68 -13.77
CA ALA A 417 0.40 -3.09 -13.79
C ALA A 417 -0.39 -2.54 -12.59
N TYR A 418 0.22 -2.51 -11.41
CA TYR A 418 -0.39 -1.91 -10.21
C TYR A 418 -0.56 -0.39 -10.36
N TYR A 419 0.47 0.32 -10.85
CA TYR A 419 0.41 1.75 -11.12
C TYR A 419 -0.67 2.07 -12.16
N ASP A 420 -0.71 1.33 -13.26
CA ASP A 420 -1.69 1.52 -14.33
C ASP A 420 -3.13 1.32 -13.83
N ILE A 421 -3.38 0.30 -13.00
CA ILE A 421 -4.71 0.07 -12.40
C ILE A 421 -5.06 1.19 -11.43
N SER A 422 -4.14 1.57 -10.57
CA SER A 422 -4.34 2.62 -9.58
C SER A 422 -4.58 3.97 -10.24
N LEU A 423 -3.94 4.22 -11.41
CA LEU A 423 -3.99 5.49 -12.11
C LEU A 423 -5.06 5.54 -13.21
N GLN A 424 -5.23 4.48 -14.04
CA GLN A 424 -6.03 4.57 -15.28
C GLN A 424 -7.51 4.30 -15.11
N ARG A 425 -7.96 3.57 -14.09
CA ARG A 425 -9.36 3.11 -14.01
C ARG A 425 -10.34 4.05 -13.32
N LYS A 426 -10.17 5.36 -13.36
CA LYS A 426 -10.98 6.49 -12.84
C LYS A 426 -10.30 7.40 -11.83
N PHE A 427 -9.10 7.06 -11.33
CA PHE A 427 -8.53 7.77 -10.18
C PHE A 427 -7.77 9.03 -10.55
N SER A 428 -7.20 9.08 -11.76
CA SER A 428 -6.65 10.33 -12.23
C SER A 428 -6.81 10.46 -13.73
N ARG A 429 -7.64 11.39 -14.11
CA ARG A 429 -7.54 12.03 -15.41
C ARG A 429 -6.55 13.18 -15.36
N ASP A 430 -5.70 13.22 -14.31
CA ASP A 430 -4.74 14.29 -14.11
C ASP A 430 -3.35 13.73 -13.73
N ASP A 431 -2.32 14.35 -14.26
CA ASP A 431 -0.91 14.03 -14.00
C ASP A 431 -0.53 14.27 -12.52
N GLU A 432 -1.27 15.13 -11.82
CA GLU A 432 -1.04 15.51 -10.41
C GLU A 432 -1.23 14.34 -9.45
N SER A 433 -2.21 13.47 -9.69
CA SER A 433 -2.40 12.26 -8.86
C SER A 433 -1.23 11.29 -8.94
N GLN A 434 -0.56 11.20 -10.10
CA GLN A 434 0.64 10.36 -10.25
C GLN A 434 1.78 10.89 -9.38
N GLU A 435 2.03 12.19 -9.41
CA GLU A 435 3.04 12.81 -8.57
C GLU A 435 2.77 12.57 -7.07
N MET A 436 1.49 12.61 -6.66
CA MET A 436 1.12 12.32 -5.27
C MET A 436 1.40 10.85 -4.89
N LEU A 437 1.13 9.91 -5.80
CA LEU A 437 1.45 8.49 -5.57
C LEU A 437 2.97 8.25 -5.49
N ASP A 438 3.76 8.94 -6.32
CA ASP A 438 5.21 8.85 -6.26
C ASP A 438 5.74 9.36 -4.90
N ILE A 439 5.19 10.46 -4.38
CA ILE A 439 5.50 10.95 -3.02
C ILE A 439 5.13 9.88 -1.99
N ILE A 440 3.91 9.33 -2.04
CA ILE A 440 3.41 8.35 -1.07
C ILE A 440 4.31 7.11 -1.06
N PHE A 441 4.58 6.52 -2.22
CA PHE A 441 5.29 5.25 -2.30
C PHE A 441 6.80 5.38 -2.07
N SER A 442 7.40 6.54 -2.31
CA SER A 442 8.81 6.80 -1.97
C SER A 442 9.04 7.07 -0.49
N THR A 443 7.98 7.37 0.27
CA THR A 443 8.04 7.76 1.69
C THR A 443 7.29 6.80 2.62
N LEU A 444 7.17 5.53 2.19
CA LEU A 444 6.63 4.46 3.04
C LEU A 444 7.45 4.31 4.31
N MET A 445 6.76 4.15 5.43
CA MET A 445 7.33 4.13 6.76
C MET A 445 6.99 2.80 7.47
N TYR A 446 8.01 2.13 7.95
CA TYR A 446 7.91 0.90 8.73
C TYR A 446 8.40 1.15 10.15
N ASP A 447 7.51 1.54 11.07
CA ASP A 447 7.89 1.81 12.46
C ASP A 447 8.08 0.50 13.23
N ILE A 448 9.32 0.17 13.52
CA ILE A 448 9.69 -1.08 14.18
C ILE A 448 9.07 -1.23 15.57
N GLY A 449 8.81 -0.11 16.27
CA GLY A 449 8.14 -0.10 17.57
C GLY A 449 6.65 -0.43 17.47
N ALA A 450 5.97 0.05 16.41
CA ALA A 450 4.59 -0.29 16.09
C ALA A 450 4.48 -1.75 15.63
N ILE A 451 5.33 -2.15 14.69
CA ILE A 451 5.35 -3.49 14.08
C ILE A 451 5.56 -4.61 15.12
N ASN A 452 6.43 -4.39 16.09
CA ASN A 452 6.66 -5.32 17.18
C ASN A 452 5.72 -5.12 18.39
N GLU A 453 4.76 -4.19 18.28
CA GLU A 453 3.77 -3.87 19.32
C GLU A 453 4.39 -3.58 20.70
N TRP A 454 5.60 -3.01 20.76
CA TRP A 454 6.31 -2.76 22.02
C TRP A 454 5.49 -1.89 22.96
N GLY A 455 5.19 -2.42 24.15
CA GLY A 455 4.35 -1.77 25.16
C GLY A 455 2.91 -1.54 24.74
N ASN A 456 2.48 -2.07 23.58
CA ASN A 456 1.20 -1.75 22.94
C ASN A 456 0.99 -0.23 22.75
N ILE A 457 2.07 0.54 22.52
CA ILE A 457 2.00 2.00 22.45
C ILE A 457 1.09 2.44 21.31
N PHE A 458 1.25 1.87 20.12
CA PHE A 458 0.40 2.16 18.97
C PHE A 458 -1.08 1.98 19.34
N TYR A 459 -1.47 0.80 19.78
CA TYR A 459 -2.84 0.47 20.13
C TYR A 459 -3.39 1.36 21.27
N ASN A 460 -2.62 1.58 22.34
CA ASN A 460 -3.04 2.42 23.45
C ASN A 460 -3.27 3.87 23.03
N THR A 461 -2.41 4.42 22.16
CA THR A 461 -2.55 5.78 21.65
C THR A 461 -3.79 5.91 20.77
N VAL A 462 -4.03 4.94 19.87
CA VAL A 462 -5.27 4.87 19.08
C VAL A 462 -6.50 4.82 19.97
N MET A 463 -6.50 4.00 21.04
CA MET A 463 -7.62 3.89 21.99
C MET A 463 -7.85 5.17 22.82
N MET A 464 -6.78 5.93 23.10
CA MET A 464 -6.91 7.25 23.75
C MET A 464 -7.57 8.25 22.82
N THR A 465 -7.19 8.27 21.54
CA THR A 465 -7.84 9.12 20.55
C THR A 465 -9.33 8.79 20.44
N MET A 466 -9.71 7.50 20.41
CA MET A 466 -11.12 7.09 20.36
C MET A 466 -11.98 7.65 21.50
N LYS A 467 -11.38 7.90 22.65
CA LYS A 467 -12.04 8.40 23.85
C LYS A 467 -11.88 9.91 24.04
N ASN A 468 -11.23 10.59 23.09
CA ASN A 468 -10.76 11.97 23.27
C ASN A 468 -9.98 12.16 24.59
N ASP A 469 -9.22 11.14 24.97
CA ASP A 469 -8.42 11.14 26.19
C ASP A 469 -7.03 11.73 25.87
N ARG A 470 -6.85 13.00 26.22
CA ARG A 470 -5.64 13.77 25.92
C ARG A 470 -4.58 13.66 27.00
N ASP A 471 -4.83 12.90 28.07
CA ASP A 471 -3.88 12.72 29.17
C ASP A 471 -2.79 11.69 28.83
N ILE A 472 -2.22 11.82 27.62
CA ILE A 472 -1.19 10.90 27.15
C ILE A 472 0.11 11.06 27.95
N ALA A 473 0.48 12.28 28.32
CA ALA A 473 1.74 12.55 29.01
C ALA A 473 1.82 11.83 30.37
N SER A 474 0.71 11.78 31.14
CA SER A 474 0.69 11.10 32.44
C SER A 474 0.72 9.56 32.32
N LYS A 475 0.23 9.02 31.20
CA LYS A 475 0.18 7.56 30.95
C LYS A 475 1.43 7.05 30.24
N PHE A 476 2.15 7.93 29.58
CA PHE A 476 3.24 7.59 28.69
C PHE A 476 4.40 6.88 29.41
N GLU A 477 4.78 7.34 30.61
CA GLU A 477 5.86 6.70 31.41
C GLU A 477 5.61 5.20 31.62
N LYS A 478 4.37 4.82 31.86
CA LYS A 478 4.00 3.40 32.03
C LYS A 478 4.13 2.63 30.71
N TYR A 479 3.68 3.24 29.58
CA TYR A 479 3.76 2.61 28.27
C TYR A 479 5.23 2.45 27.82
N GLU A 480 6.04 3.49 28.00
CA GLU A 480 7.45 3.51 27.68
C GLU A 480 8.22 2.45 28.49
N SER A 481 8.01 2.38 29.81
CA SER A 481 8.66 1.36 30.65
C SER A 481 8.36 -0.05 30.20
N ARG A 482 7.13 -0.34 29.78
CA ARG A 482 6.76 -1.65 29.22
C ARG A 482 7.42 -1.89 27.87
N ALA A 483 7.40 -0.89 27.00
CA ALA A 483 7.95 -0.96 25.67
C ALA A 483 9.46 -1.20 25.69
N LEU A 484 10.21 -0.58 26.61
CA LEU A 484 11.65 -0.83 26.81
C LEU A 484 11.94 -2.31 27.16
N ILE A 485 11.10 -2.91 28.01
CA ILE A 485 11.24 -4.33 28.35
C ILE A 485 10.97 -5.23 27.12
N ASP A 486 9.89 -4.95 26.38
CA ASP A 486 9.51 -5.70 25.18
C ASP A 486 10.57 -5.56 24.09
N MET A 487 11.10 -4.34 23.86
CA MET A 487 12.19 -4.07 22.93
C MET A 487 13.47 -4.85 23.28
N GLN A 488 13.93 -4.79 24.53
CA GLN A 488 15.12 -5.52 24.99
C GLN A 488 14.95 -7.03 24.81
N LYS A 489 13.75 -7.54 25.07
CA LYS A 489 13.43 -8.95 24.84
C LYS A 489 13.54 -9.31 23.35
N THR A 490 12.96 -8.51 22.46
CA THR A 490 13.03 -8.72 21.01
C THR A 490 14.48 -8.70 20.53
N VAL A 491 15.27 -7.69 20.92
CA VAL A 491 16.69 -7.59 20.59
C VAL A 491 17.45 -8.84 21.04
N SER A 492 17.26 -9.25 22.30
CA SER A 492 17.92 -10.46 22.83
C SER A 492 17.54 -11.73 22.06
N GLN A 493 16.26 -11.84 21.64
CA GLN A 493 15.82 -12.98 20.83
C GLN A 493 16.50 -12.97 19.46
N TYR A 494 16.55 -11.83 18.75
CA TYR A 494 17.22 -11.71 17.47
C TYR A 494 18.71 -12.05 17.56
N GLN A 495 19.41 -11.56 18.59
CA GLN A 495 20.84 -11.82 18.79
C GLN A 495 21.17 -13.30 19.09
N ASN A 496 20.22 -14.03 19.68
CA ASN A 496 20.40 -15.43 20.06
C ASN A 496 19.92 -16.46 19.02
N ILE A 497 19.48 -16.01 17.86
CA ILE A 497 19.12 -16.90 16.74
C ILE A 497 20.43 -17.33 16.04
N ASP A 498 20.70 -18.61 16.00
CA ASP A 498 21.91 -19.21 15.41
C ASP A 498 21.70 -19.69 13.96
N ASN A 499 20.84 -19.07 13.20
CA ASN A 499 20.52 -19.46 11.81
C ASN A 499 21.36 -18.68 10.79
#